data_b446b50128fdaebcd23e90d564e2ef29
#
_entry.id   b446b50128fdaebcd23e90d564e2ef29
#
_cell.length_a   1.000
_cell.length_b   1.000
_cell.length_c   1.000
_cell.angle_alpha   90.00
_cell.angle_beta   90.00
_cell.angle_gamma   90.00
#
_symmetry.space_group_name_H-M   'P 1'
#
loop_
_entity.id
_entity.type
_entity.pdbx_description
1 polymer ?
#
loop_
_entity_poly.entity_id
_entity_poly.type
_entity_poly.pdbx_seq_one_letter_code
_entity_poly.pdbx_strand_id
1 'polypeptide(L)'
;YYGTAGNNVQRGFVKYIRSIFHDDLDAFNHAFGLDYWSNRINAWEDFPDVRGTINGSLGAEFEKFQRTLVDRFLSWQAGIVSEYKRDDQFITHNLDFEWRGYSYGVQPDVNHLHVSKALTIAGVDIYHPSQDELTGAEAAFGGDMTRSLKQDNYLVLETEAQGFPCWTPYPG
;
A
#
# COMPACT_ATOMS: atom_id res chain seq x y z
N TYR A 1 -7.46 7.40 -2.05
CA TYR A 1 -7.36 7.90 -0.67
C TYR A 1 -8.16 6.97 0.22
N TYR A 2 -7.49 6.05 0.82
CA TYR A 2 -8.07 5.22 1.88
C TYR A 2 -8.08 6.07 3.14
N GLY A 3 -9.06 6.96 3.20
CA GLY A 3 -9.07 8.00 4.19
C GLY A 3 -9.00 7.46 5.60
N THR A 4 -7.94 7.80 6.28
CA THR A 4 -7.87 7.78 7.74
C THR A 4 -9.03 8.54 8.40
N ALA A 5 -9.83 9.22 7.59
CA ALA A 5 -10.87 10.15 8.05
C ALA A 5 -12.21 9.48 8.41
N GLY A 6 -12.40 8.20 8.15
CA GLY A 6 -13.70 7.55 8.38
C GLY A 6 -13.81 6.80 9.69
N ASN A 7 -14.91 6.95 10.39
CA ASN A 7 -15.22 6.16 11.59
C ASN A 7 -15.22 4.64 11.33
N ASN A 8 -15.44 4.23 10.08
CA ASN A 8 -15.38 2.82 9.69
C ASN A 8 -13.96 2.28 9.75
N VAL A 9 -12.97 3.08 9.34
CA VAL A 9 -11.54 2.70 9.41
C VAL A 9 -11.11 2.56 10.86
N GLN A 10 -11.48 3.53 11.71
CA GLN A 10 -11.23 3.46 13.15
C GLN A 10 -11.81 2.17 13.77
N ARG A 11 -13.08 1.89 13.52
CA ARG A 11 -13.72 0.66 14.02
C ARG A 11 -13.07 -0.60 13.45
N GLY A 12 -12.68 -0.56 12.19
CA GLY A 12 -11.96 -1.65 11.53
C GLY A 12 -10.61 -1.92 12.18
N PHE A 13 -9.88 -0.87 12.52
CA PHE A 13 -8.59 -0.98 13.19
C PHE A 13 -8.71 -1.55 14.60
N VAL A 14 -9.63 -1.06 15.40
CA VAL A 14 -9.92 -1.63 16.74
C VAL A 14 -10.22 -3.13 16.63
N LYS A 15 -11.05 -3.51 15.65
CA LYS A 15 -11.38 -4.92 15.39
C LYS A 15 -10.17 -5.76 14.99
N TYR A 16 -9.29 -5.16 14.18
CA TYR A 16 -8.04 -5.77 13.76
C TYR A 16 -7.11 -6.01 14.95
N ILE A 17 -6.90 -5.00 15.79
CA ILE A 17 -6.09 -5.12 17.01
C ILE A 17 -6.65 -6.17 17.95
N ARG A 18 -7.94 -6.16 18.22
CA ARG A 18 -8.62 -7.17 19.04
C ARG A 18 -8.38 -8.59 18.53
N SER A 19 -8.38 -8.77 17.22
CA SER A 19 -8.12 -10.09 16.64
C SER A 19 -6.69 -10.57 16.83
N ILE A 20 -5.70 -9.66 16.79
CA ILE A 20 -4.28 -10.00 17.01
C ILE A 20 -4.04 -10.42 18.47
N PHE A 21 -4.67 -9.73 19.40
CA PHE A 21 -4.50 -9.95 20.83
C PHE A 21 -5.55 -10.89 21.43
N HIS A 22 -6.38 -11.53 20.60
CA HIS A 22 -7.44 -12.44 21.07
C HIS A 22 -8.34 -11.83 22.15
N ASP A 23 -8.69 -10.55 21.99
CA ASP A 23 -9.43 -9.74 22.96
C ASP A 23 -8.71 -9.50 24.30
N ASP A 24 -7.43 -9.87 24.44
CA ASP A 24 -6.63 -9.62 25.63
C ASP A 24 -6.13 -8.16 25.64
N LEU A 25 -6.84 -7.32 26.38
CA LEU A 25 -6.54 -5.90 26.51
C LEU A 25 -5.26 -5.64 27.31
N ASP A 26 -4.92 -6.51 28.26
CA ASP A 26 -3.71 -6.40 29.06
C ASP A 26 -2.48 -6.71 28.22
N ALA A 27 -2.53 -7.77 27.43
CA ALA A 27 -1.48 -8.08 26.47
C ALA A 27 -1.27 -6.96 25.46
N PHE A 28 -2.35 -6.35 24.96
CA PHE A 28 -2.28 -5.20 24.08
C PHE A 28 -1.59 -4.00 24.76
N ASN A 29 -2.05 -3.60 25.94
CA ASN A 29 -1.46 -2.48 26.69
C ASN A 29 0.04 -2.69 26.92
N HIS A 30 0.41 -3.90 27.31
CA HIS A 30 1.81 -4.25 27.56
C HIS A 30 2.65 -4.18 26.29
N ALA A 31 2.18 -4.77 25.19
CA ALA A 31 2.90 -4.82 23.92
C ALA A 31 3.16 -3.43 23.33
N PHE A 32 2.22 -2.50 23.50
CA PHE A 32 2.34 -1.13 23.02
C PHE A 32 2.89 -0.14 24.06
N GLY A 33 3.32 -0.61 25.25
CA GLY A 33 3.88 0.22 26.29
C GLY A 33 2.89 1.24 26.87
N LEU A 34 1.59 0.94 26.83
CA LEU A 34 0.53 1.84 27.27
C LEU A 34 0.35 1.83 28.80
N ASP A 35 1.00 0.90 29.50
CA ASP A 35 0.98 0.83 30.96
C ASP A 35 1.70 2.00 31.63
N TYR A 36 2.42 2.80 30.85
CA TYR A 36 3.19 3.95 31.33
C TYR A 36 2.44 5.27 31.12
N TRP A 37 2.66 6.21 31.98
CA TRP A 37 2.18 7.61 31.87
C TRP A 37 0.66 7.75 31.75
N SER A 38 -0.10 6.87 32.39
CA SER A 38 -1.57 6.89 32.33
C SER A 38 -2.17 6.77 30.92
N ASN A 39 -1.44 6.15 30.02
CA ASN A 39 -1.90 5.89 28.65
C ASN A 39 -2.68 4.57 28.51
N ARG A 40 -2.76 3.79 29.59
CA ARG A 40 -3.44 2.51 29.59
C ARG A 40 -4.89 2.64 29.15
N ILE A 41 -5.30 1.78 28.25
CA ILE A 41 -6.68 1.65 27.82
C ILE A 41 -7.35 0.61 28.74
N ASN A 42 -8.48 0.95 29.33
CA ASN A 42 -9.19 0.08 30.26
C ASN A 42 -10.39 -0.64 29.64
N ALA A 43 -10.87 -0.15 28.50
CA ALA A 43 -11.88 -0.80 27.70
C ALA A 43 -11.62 -0.57 26.21
N TRP A 44 -12.02 -1.48 25.35
CA TRP A 44 -11.86 -1.32 23.90
C TRP A 44 -12.62 -0.12 23.34
N GLU A 45 -13.65 0.31 24.03
CA GLU A 45 -14.45 1.48 23.70
C GLU A 45 -13.68 2.78 23.88
N ASP A 46 -12.66 2.78 24.74
CA ASP A 46 -11.78 3.91 25.03
C ASP A 46 -10.56 3.98 24.09
N PHE A 47 -10.53 3.13 23.06
CA PHE A 47 -9.42 3.08 22.11
C PHE A 47 -9.22 4.44 21.43
N PRO A 48 -7.99 4.99 21.45
CA PRO A 48 -7.73 6.34 20.97
C PRO A 48 -8.03 6.47 19.46
N ASP A 49 -8.45 7.67 19.06
CA ASP A 49 -8.60 7.97 17.64
C ASP A 49 -7.22 7.99 16.98
N VAL A 50 -7.01 7.09 16.02
CA VAL A 50 -5.73 6.95 15.30
C VAL A 50 -5.38 8.17 14.43
N ARG A 51 -6.35 9.05 14.18
CA ARG A 51 -6.12 10.33 13.50
C ARG A 51 -5.50 11.39 14.43
N GLY A 52 -5.53 11.12 15.72
CA GLY A 52 -4.96 11.98 16.74
C GLY A 52 -3.51 11.59 17.07
N THR A 53 -3.09 12.05 18.23
CA THR A 53 -1.76 11.70 18.75
C THR A 53 -1.80 10.32 19.38
N ILE A 54 -1.10 9.38 18.77
CA ILE A 54 -0.88 8.04 19.29
C ILE A 54 0.62 7.77 19.37
N ASN A 55 1.02 6.75 20.12
CA ASN A 55 2.42 6.38 20.16
C ASN A 55 2.90 5.82 18.82
N GLY A 56 4.21 5.90 18.56
CA GLY A 56 4.79 5.50 17.28
C GLY A 56 4.55 4.03 16.93
N SER A 57 4.53 3.12 17.90
CA SER A 57 4.27 1.70 17.69
C SER A 57 2.84 1.45 17.22
N LEU A 58 1.88 2.13 17.83
CA LEU A 58 0.47 2.02 17.44
C LEU A 58 0.23 2.66 16.07
N GLY A 59 0.92 3.76 15.77
CA GLY A 59 0.93 4.39 14.44
C GLY A 59 1.45 3.45 13.35
N ALA A 60 2.59 2.80 13.60
CA ALA A 60 3.15 1.83 12.67
C ALA A 60 2.23 0.62 12.44
N GLU A 61 1.52 0.17 13.48
CA GLU A 61 0.54 -0.91 13.33
C GLU A 61 -0.70 -0.46 12.56
N PHE A 62 -1.10 0.80 12.70
CA PHE A 62 -2.18 1.37 11.89
C PHE A 62 -1.81 1.44 10.40
N GLU A 63 -0.58 1.81 10.07
CA GLU A 63 -0.09 1.78 8.69
C GLU A 63 -0.11 0.36 8.10
N LYS A 64 0.28 -0.65 8.87
CA LYS A 64 0.16 -2.06 8.43
C LYS A 64 -1.30 -2.43 8.16
N PHE A 65 -2.20 -2.03 9.04
CA PHE A 65 -3.63 -2.26 8.85
C PHE A 65 -4.14 -1.59 7.57
N GLN A 66 -3.74 -0.35 7.30
CA GLN A 66 -4.11 0.35 6.07
C GLN A 66 -3.67 -0.42 4.82
N ARG A 67 -2.45 -0.95 4.80
CA ARG A 67 -1.96 -1.81 3.70
C ARG A 67 -2.85 -3.04 3.49
N THR A 68 -3.35 -3.64 4.57
CA THR A 68 -4.27 -4.79 4.44
C THR A 68 -5.60 -4.44 3.80
N LEU A 69 -6.05 -3.18 3.90
CA LEU A 69 -7.30 -2.74 3.26
C LEU A 69 -7.14 -2.73 1.74
N VAL A 70 -5.99 -2.28 1.25
CA VAL A 70 -5.67 -2.29 -0.18
C VAL A 70 -5.61 -3.73 -0.71
N ASP A 71 -4.87 -4.59 -0.02
CA ASP A 71 -4.74 -6.01 -0.37
C ASP A 71 -6.11 -6.70 -0.48
N ARG A 72 -6.97 -6.48 0.50
CA ARG A 72 -8.32 -7.06 0.54
C ARG A 72 -9.20 -6.53 -0.59
N PHE A 73 -9.10 -5.23 -0.86
CA PHE A 73 -9.91 -4.62 -1.91
C PHE A 73 -9.53 -5.15 -3.29
N LEU A 74 -8.23 -5.17 -3.61
CA LEU A 74 -7.78 -5.70 -4.89
C LEU A 74 -8.05 -7.20 -5.03
N SER A 75 -7.84 -7.97 -3.96
CA SER A 75 -8.15 -9.41 -3.97
C SER A 75 -9.64 -9.67 -4.20
N TRP A 76 -10.51 -8.86 -3.60
CA TRP A 76 -11.94 -8.94 -3.82
C TRP A 76 -12.32 -8.61 -5.28
N GLN A 77 -11.76 -7.54 -5.85
CA GLN A 77 -11.98 -7.21 -7.27
C GLN A 77 -11.47 -8.31 -8.19
N ALA A 78 -10.25 -8.79 -7.97
CA ALA A 78 -9.66 -9.86 -8.77
C ALA A 78 -10.46 -11.17 -8.66
N GLY A 79 -11.02 -11.45 -7.48
CA GLY A 79 -11.93 -12.57 -7.26
C GLY A 79 -13.17 -12.51 -8.16
N ILE A 80 -13.83 -11.34 -8.18
CA ILE A 80 -14.99 -11.12 -9.06
C ILE A 80 -14.60 -11.30 -10.53
N VAL A 81 -13.51 -10.67 -10.97
CA VAL A 81 -13.04 -10.77 -12.36
C VAL A 81 -12.75 -12.24 -12.72
N SER A 82 -12.19 -13.00 -11.80
CA SER A 82 -11.84 -14.41 -12.02
C SER A 82 -13.06 -15.30 -12.28
N GLU A 83 -14.23 -14.93 -11.78
CA GLU A 83 -15.48 -15.67 -12.04
C GLU A 83 -15.97 -15.53 -13.48
N TYR A 84 -15.59 -14.45 -14.16
CA TYR A 84 -16.11 -14.11 -15.48
C TYR A 84 -15.06 -14.13 -16.60
N LYS A 85 -13.76 -14.07 -16.25
CA LYS A 85 -12.70 -14.12 -17.26
C LYS A 85 -12.60 -15.51 -17.91
N ARG A 86 -12.12 -15.55 -19.14
CA ARG A 86 -11.71 -16.80 -19.78
C ARG A 86 -10.32 -17.22 -19.29
N ASP A 87 -9.98 -18.48 -19.55
CA ASP A 87 -8.68 -19.04 -19.11
C ASP A 87 -7.48 -18.39 -19.82
N ASP A 88 -7.70 -17.86 -21.03
CA ASP A 88 -6.69 -17.17 -21.83
C ASP A 88 -6.49 -15.69 -21.42
N GLN A 89 -7.27 -15.17 -20.48
CA GLN A 89 -7.17 -13.80 -20.00
C GLN A 89 -6.39 -13.73 -18.70
N PHE A 90 -5.56 -12.72 -18.58
CA PHE A 90 -4.80 -12.44 -17.38
C PHE A 90 -5.38 -11.23 -16.61
N ILE A 91 -5.02 -11.14 -15.34
CA ILE A 91 -5.33 -10.01 -14.48
C ILE A 91 -4.02 -9.29 -14.18
N THR A 92 -3.99 -8.01 -14.42
CA THR A 92 -2.88 -7.12 -14.08
C THR A 92 -3.44 -5.84 -13.45
N HIS A 93 -2.57 -5.06 -12.83
CA HIS A 93 -2.91 -3.77 -12.25
C HIS A 93 -1.69 -2.86 -12.31
N ASN A 94 -1.95 -1.58 -12.44
CA ASN A 94 -0.93 -0.55 -12.36
C ASN A 94 -0.38 -0.50 -10.94
N LEU A 95 0.86 -0.90 -10.78
CA LEU A 95 1.61 -0.77 -9.53
C LEU A 95 2.61 0.36 -9.71
N ASP A 96 2.73 1.17 -8.70
CA ASP A 96 3.64 2.29 -8.71
C ASP A 96 4.65 2.12 -7.58
N PHE A 97 5.92 2.40 -7.90
CA PHE A 97 6.98 2.44 -6.92
C PHE A 97 7.46 3.87 -6.82
N GLU A 98 7.22 4.50 -5.70
CA GLU A 98 7.75 5.82 -5.45
C GLU A 98 9.28 5.80 -5.58
N TRP A 99 9.78 6.47 -6.60
CA TRP A 99 11.19 6.61 -6.86
C TRP A 99 11.54 8.08 -6.99
N ARG A 100 12.25 8.61 -6.00
CA ARG A 100 12.70 10.00 -5.97
C ARG A 100 11.59 11.05 -6.14
N GLY A 101 10.36 10.74 -5.78
CA GLY A 101 9.24 11.67 -5.93
C GLY A 101 8.75 11.86 -7.37
N TYR A 102 9.15 11.01 -8.30
CA TYR A 102 8.74 11.09 -9.72
C TYR A 102 7.49 10.26 -10.03
N SER A 103 6.96 9.60 -9.06
CA SER A 103 5.86 8.68 -9.24
C SER A 103 4.52 9.41 -9.23
N TYR A 104 3.68 9.05 -10.17
CA TYR A 104 2.30 9.49 -10.22
C TYR A 104 1.41 8.57 -9.42
N GLY A 105 0.50 9.13 -8.67
CA GLY A 105 -0.48 8.27 -8.00
C GLY A 105 0.14 7.43 -6.91
N VAL A 106 1.00 8.06 -6.15
CA VAL A 106 1.63 7.53 -4.96
C VAL A 106 0.74 6.51 -4.26
N GLN A 107 1.24 5.31 -4.16
CA GLN A 107 0.62 4.22 -3.40
C GLN A 107 1.41 3.98 -2.10
N PRO A 108 1.50 4.99 -1.22
CA PRO A 108 2.42 4.97 -0.09
C PRO A 108 2.13 3.84 0.89
N ASP A 109 0.88 3.43 0.95
CA ASP A 109 0.41 2.46 1.92
C ASP A 109 0.08 1.11 1.25
N VAL A 110 0.85 0.72 0.25
CA VAL A 110 0.69 -0.54 -0.47
C VAL A 110 1.82 -1.51 -0.11
N ASN A 111 1.45 -2.74 0.20
CA ASN A 111 2.39 -3.84 0.23
C ASN A 111 2.38 -4.55 -1.13
N HIS A 112 3.29 -4.17 -2.01
CA HIS A 112 3.36 -4.68 -3.38
C HIS A 112 3.45 -6.21 -3.45
N LEU A 113 4.16 -6.87 -2.54
CA LEU A 113 4.24 -8.32 -2.47
C LEU A 113 2.88 -8.97 -2.15
N HIS A 114 2.05 -8.31 -1.35
CA HIS A 114 0.73 -8.83 -1.03
C HIS A 114 -0.28 -8.55 -2.15
N VAL A 115 -0.30 -7.31 -2.65
CA VAL A 115 -1.21 -6.91 -3.74
C VAL A 115 -0.99 -7.75 -4.98
N SER A 116 0.28 -8.04 -5.32
CA SER A 116 0.63 -8.82 -6.51
C SER A 116 0.10 -10.26 -6.48
N LYS A 117 -0.23 -10.80 -5.31
CA LYS A 117 -0.82 -12.15 -5.20
C LYS A 117 -2.16 -12.26 -5.91
N ALA A 118 -2.91 -11.17 -6.01
CA ALA A 118 -4.19 -11.11 -6.70
C ALA A 118 -4.03 -11.03 -8.25
N LEU A 119 -2.83 -10.76 -8.74
CA LEU A 119 -2.54 -10.55 -10.16
C LEU A 119 -2.01 -11.84 -10.80
N THR A 120 -2.32 -12.04 -12.06
CA THR A 120 -1.71 -13.09 -12.91
C THR A 120 -0.31 -12.65 -13.34
N ILE A 121 -0.21 -11.44 -13.86
CA ILE A 121 1.04 -10.80 -14.30
C ILE A 121 1.18 -9.49 -13.55
N ALA A 122 2.35 -9.25 -12.99
CA ALA A 122 2.63 -7.96 -12.37
C ALA A 122 2.73 -6.86 -13.42
N GLY A 123 2.08 -5.73 -13.17
CA GLY A 123 2.15 -4.54 -14.00
C GLY A 123 2.79 -3.38 -13.22
N VAL A 124 3.45 -2.49 -13.90
CA VAL A 124 4.11 -1.34 -13.30
C VAL A 124 3.96 -0.10 -14.14
N ASP A 125 3.89 1.03 -13.47
CA ASP A 125 3.98 2.34 -14.08
C ASP A 125 5.36 2.91 -13.77
N ILE A 126 6.12 3.22 -14.81
CA ILE A 126 7.49 3.75 -14.67
C ILE A 126 7.53 5.12 -15.33
N TYR A 127 7.58 6.14 -14.51
CA TYR A 127 7.73 7.52 -14.95
C TYR A 127 9.18 7.96 -14.78
N HIS A 128 9.64 8.76 -15.72
CA HIS A 128 11.01 9.24 -15.77
C HIS A 128 11.10 10.69 -15.29
N PRO A 129 12.22 11.06 -14.68
CA PRO A 129 12.53 12.47 -14.47
C PRO A 129 12.77 13.19 -15.81
N SER A 130 13.00 14.49 -15.75
CA SER A 130 13.39 15.26 -16.93
C SER A 130 14.68 14.70 -17.55
N GLN A 131 14.89 15.01 -18.82
CA GLN A 131 16.04 14.49 -19.59
C GLN A 131 17.40 14.72 -18.90
N ASP A 132 17.56 15.85 -18.22
CA ASP A 132 18.78 16.19 -17.52
C ASP A 132 19.08 15.31 -16.30
N GLU A 133 18.06 14.62 -15.80
CA GLU A 133 18.14 13.76 -14.61
C GLU A 133 17.95 12.28 -14.94
N LEU A 134 17.66 11.95 -16.20
CA LEU A 134 17.41 10.57 -16.63
C LEU A 134 18.65 9.73 -16.56
N THR A 135 18.64 8.71 -15.74
CA THR A 135 19.78 7.81 -15.53
C THR A 135 19.54 6.39 -16.02
N GLY A 136 18.28 6.03 -16.27
CA GLY A 136 17.86 4.65 -16.50
C GLY A 136 17.73 3.82 -15.22
N ALA A 137 18.09 4.36 -14.07
CA ALA A 137 17.97 3.67 -12.79
C ALA A 137 16.49 3.45 -12.42
N GLU A 138 15.63 4.34 -12.84
CA GLU A 138 14.17 4.28 -12.65
C GLU A 138 13.59 3.04 -13.33
N ALA A 139 13.94 2.84 -14.60
CA ALA A 139 13.51 1.69 -15.38
C ALA A 139 14.08 0.38 -14.80
N ALA A 140 15.35 0.39 -14.44
CA ALA A 140 16.00 -0.78 -13.84
C ALA A 140 15.36 -1.14 -12.49
N PHE A 141 15.22 -0.16 -11.59
CA PHE A 141 14.62 -0.39 -10.27
C PHE A 141 13.17 -0.84 -10.38
N GLY A 142 12.33 -0.11 -11.12
CA GLY A 142 10.92 -0.44 -11.29
C GLY A 142 10.73 -1.81 -11.95
N GLY A 143 11.54 -2.14 -12.94
CA GLY A 143 11.53 -3.42 -13.62
C GLY A 143 11.94 -4.58 -12.70
N ASP A 144 13.06 -4.45 -12.00
CA ASP A 144 13.57 -5.48 -11.10
C ASP A 144 12.63 -5.71 -9.90
N MET A 145 12.11 -4.63 -9.33
CA MET A 145 11.10 -4.72 -8.27
C MET A 145 9.86 -5.45 -8.75
N THR A 146 9.31 -5.08 -9.91
CA THR A 146 8.11 -5.71 -10.45
C THR A 146 8.34 -7.19 -10.77
N ARG A 147 9.47 -7.50 -11.37
CA ARG A 147 9.87 -8.89 -11.63
C ARG A 147 9.96 -9.72 -10.35
N SER A 148 10.46 -9.13 -9.27
CA SER A 148 10.61 -9.82 -7.98
C SER A 148 9.27 -10.21 -7.35
N LEU A 149 8.19 -9.49 -7.64
CA LEU A 149 6.87 -9.73 -7.06
C LEU A 149 6.28 -11.09 -7.45
N LYS A 150 6.52 -11.52 -8.68
CA LYS A 150 6.00 -12.79 -9.22
C LYS A 150 7.11 -13.75 -9.62
N GLN A 151 8.39 -13.33 -9.60
CA GLN A 151 9.55 -14.07 -10.10
C GLN A 151 9.40 -14.50 -11.57
N ASP A 152 8.72 -13.66 -12.34
CA ASP A 152 8.38 -13.90 -13.73
C ASP A 152 8.40 -12.58 -14.54
N ASN A 153 8.09 -12.66 -15.83
CA ASN A 153 7.92 -11.48 -16.66
C ASN A 153 6.84 -10.56 -16.11
N TYR A 154 6.97 -9.31 -16.45
CA TYR A 154 6.06 -8.24 -16.02
C TYR A 154 5.68 -7.36 -17.22
N LEU A 155 4.71 -6.49 -17.01
CA LEU A 155 4.27 -5.52 -18.00
C LEU A 155 4.61 -4.10 -17.49
N VAL A 156 5.13 -3.27 -18.37
CA VAL A 156 5.12 -1.82 -18.15
C VAL A 156 3.81 -1.32 -18.76
N LEU A 157 2.90 -0.89 -17.90
CA LEU A 157 1.56 -0.49 -18.29
C LEU A 157 1.49 0.99 -18.63
N GLU A 158 2.24 1.80 -17.91
CA GLU A 158 2.37 3.22 -18.16
C GLU A 158 3.83 3.64 -18.12
N THR A 159 4.20 4.45 -19.08
CA THR A 159 5.49 5.14 -19.12
C THR A 159 5.34 6.34 -20.04
N GLU A 160 6.21 7.29 -19.91
CA GLU A 160 6.18 8.46 -20.79
C GLU A 160 7.59 8.84 -21.27
N ALA A 161 7.65 9.38 -22.46
CA ALA A 161 8.88 9.88 -23.07
C ALA A 161 9.21 11.33 -22.64
N GLN A 162 8.39 11.92 -21.78
CA GLN A 162 8.55 13.27 -21.27
C GLN A 162 8.70 13.25 -19.76
N GLY A 163 9.54 14.14 -19.23
CA GLY A 163 9.75 14.20 -17.79
C GLY A 163 8.54 14.71 -17.01
N PHE A 164 8.38 14.18 -15.84
CA PHE A 164 7.48 14.70 -14.83
C PHE A 164 8.09 15.95 -14.13
N PRO A 165 7.35 16.95 -13.74
CA PRO A 165 5.92 17.05 -13.72
C PRO A 165 5.32 17.46 -15.06
N CYS A 166 5.44 16.60 -15.96
CA CYS A 166 4.69 16.42 -17.15
C CYS A 166 4.47 17.65 -18.01
N TRP A 167 4.37 17.38 -19.21
CA TRP A 167 3.86 18.30 -20.21
C TRP A 167 4.86 19.36 -20.63
N THR A 168 6.07 19.37 -20.08
CA THR A 168 7.16 20.13 -20.68
C THR A 168 7.81 19.23 -21.73
N PRO A 169 7.60 19.50 -23.03
CA PRO A 169 8.27 18.73 -24.07
C PRO A 169 9.78 18.83 -23.87
N TYR A 170 10.48 17.74 -24.08
CA TYR A 170 11.93 17.81 -24.17
C TYR A 170 12.31 18.81 -25.24
N PRO A 171 13.23 19.73 -24.99
CA PRO A 171 13.82 20.50 -26.06
C PRO A 171 14.48 19.49 -27.02
N GLY A 172 13.93 19.40 -28.22
CA GLY A 172 14.41 18.52 -29.26
C GLY A 172 15.84 18.87 -29.72
#